data_854fa64ca25bcc4bc61c87a50c97ab3b
#
_entry.id   854fa64ca25bcc4bc61c87a50c97ab3b
#
_cell.length_a   1.000
_cell.length_b   1.000
_cell.length_c   1.000
_cell.angle_alpha   90.00
_cell.angle_beta   90.00
_cell.angle_gamma   90.00
#
_symmetry.space_group_name_H-M   'P 1'
#
loop_
_entity.id
_entity.type
_entity.pdbx_description
1 polymer ?
#
loop_
_entity_poly.entity_id
_entity_poly.type
_entity_poly.pdbx_seq_one_letter_code
_entity_poly.pdbx_strand_id
1 'polypeptide(L)'
;MDLSSTLVPSVQELAKKSLTKVPDQYVIPEGESVLASTATSLPQVPVIDLSKLLSIDLKELEKLNYACKEWGFFQYFVDGEHEDKENLEMYSVELKNLAIKVIELMAKALAIDPNEMTEIFIEGTQTMRINYYPPCPQPERVIGLKSHSDVGGLTILLQANDVQGLQIRKDGLWIPVLPLPNAFIINIGDMLEIITNGIYRSIEHRAIVNSEMERISIATFYGPDLKAILAPAPSFVTLERPAQFKSVSVEDHFKGYFSRELRGKLYLDEVKIQNESD
;
A
#
# COMPACT_ATOMS: atom_id res chain seq x y z
N MET A 1 -17.28 4.17 33.87
CA MET A 1 -17.32 4.26 32.40
C MET A 1 -17.68 2.88 31.89
N ASP A 2 -18.86 2.74 31.38
CA ASP A 2 -19.46 1.48 30.97
C ASP A 2 -18.74 1.02 29.66
N LEU A 3 -17.93 -0.03 29.77
CA LEU A 3 -17.22 -0.65 28.65
C LEU A 3 -18.11 -1.67 27.92
N SER A 4 -19.38 -1.34 27.72
CA SER A 4 -20.20 -2.03 26.73
C SER A 4 -19.83 -1.53 25.33
N SER A 5 -18.56 -1.73 24.91
CA SER A 5 -18.22 -1.73 23.49
C SER A 5 -19.10 -2.81 22.89
N THR A 6 -20.08 -2.42 22.07
CA THR A 6 -20.81 -3.33 21.21
C THR A 6 -19.79 -4.18 20.48
N LEU A 7 -19.65 -5.43 20.89
CA LEU A 7 -18.77 -6.41 20.23
C LEU A 7 -19.27 -6.51 18.79
N VAL A 8 -18.55 -5.84 17.89
CA VAL A 8 -18.84 -5.95 16.45
C VAL A 8 -18.56 -7.38 16.06
N PRO A 9 -19.54 -8.15 15.59
CA PRO A 9 -19.34 -9.55 15.23
C PRO A 9 -18.24 -9.65 14.19
N SER A 10 -17.38 -10.67 14.31
CA SER A 10 -16.40 -10.99 13.29
C SER A 10 -17.09 -11.23 11.93
N VAL A 11 -16.53 -10.71 10.85
CA VAL A 11 -17.06 -10.92 9.49
C VAL A 11 -17.13 -12.41 9.16
N GLN A 12 -16.20 -13.22 9.66
CA GLN A 12 -16.18 -14.66 9.53
C GLN A 12 -17.39 -15.33 10.22
N GLU A 13 -17.76 -14.84 11.40
CA GLU A 13 -18.95 -15.33 12.10
C GLU A 13 -20.25 -14.90 11.40
N LEU A 14 -20.26 -13.72 10.78
CA LEU A 14 -21.39 -13.26 9.98
C LEU A 14 -21.55 -14.10 8.71
N ALA A 15 -20.44 -14.42 8.03
CA ALA A 15 -20.45 -15.25 6.82
C ALA A 15 -21.05 -16.64 7.06
N LYS A 16 -20.85 -17.25 8.24
CA LYS A 16 -21.45 -18.54 8.60
C LYS A 16 -22.99 -18.51 8.70
N LYS A 17 -23.57 -17.32 8.83
CA LYS A 17 -25.03 -17.15 9.07
C LYS A 17 -25.87 -17.07 7.79
N SER A 18 -25.30 -17.21 6.60
CA SER A 18 -26.00 -17.10 5.32
C SER A 18 -26.92 -15.86 5.26
N LEU A 19 -26.38 -14.70 5.57
CA LEU A 19 -27.14 -13.47 5.62
C LEU A 19 -27.68 -13.09 4.23
N THR A 20 -28.93 -12.68 4.18
CA THR A 20 -29.56 -12.12 2.97
C THR A 20 -29.44 -10.58 2.92
N LYS A 21 -29.14 -9.96 4.06
CA LYS A 21 -28.97 -8.51 4.19
C LYS A 21 -27.75 -8.21 5.07
N VAL A 22 -27.00 -7.20 4.67
CA VAL A 22 -25.87 -6.68 5.46
C VAL A 22 -26.40 -5.97 6.70
N PRO A 23 -25.84 -6.20 7.91
CA PRO A 23 -26.18 -5.44 9.10
C PRO A 23 -25.85 -3.94 8.92
N ASP A 24 -26.72 -3.06 9.39
CA ASP A 24 -26.67 -1.63 9.12
C ASP A 24 -25.34 -0.95 9.54
N GLN A 25 -24.65 -1.50 10.53
CA GLN A 25 -23.33 -1.02 10.99
C GLN A 25 -22.20 -1.17 9.96
N TYR A 26 -22.36 -2.01 8.92
CA TYR A 26 -21.39 -2.21 7.84
C TYR A 26 -21.78 -1.48 6.55
N VAL A 27 -22.98 -0.90 6.53
CA VAL A 27 -23.48 -0.17 5.37
C VAL A 27 -22.76 1.19 5.28
N ILE A 28 -22.23 1.49 4.10
CA ILE A 28 -21.62 2.80 3.83
C ILE A 28 -22.66 3.92 3.87
N PRO A 29 -22.26 5.16 4.24
CA PRO A 29 -23.14 6.32 4.18
C PRO A 29 -23.67 6.56 2.76
N GLU A 30 -24.88 7.15 2.67
CA GLU A 30 -25.44 7.58 1.40
C GLU A 30 -24.50 8.57 0.70
N GLY A 31 -24.24 8.33 -0.59
CA GLY A 31 -23.34 9.15 -1.41
C GLY A 31 -21.95 8.60 -1.62
N GLU A 32 -21.52 7.61 -0.84
CA GLU A 32 -20.31 6.86 -1.15
C GLU A 32 -20.61 5.75 -2.19
N SER A 33 -19.74 5.61 -3.18
CA SER A 33 -19.86 4.57 -4.21
C SER A 33 -18.75 3.55 -4.09
N VAL A 34 -19.11 2.26 -4.08
CA VAL A 34 -18.16 1.15 -4.15
C VAL A 34 -17.75 0.82 -5.58
N LEU A 35 -18.48 1.33 -6.56
CA LEU A 35 -18.23 1.01 -7.96
C LEU A 35 -16.88 1.58 -8.41
N ALA A 36 -16.15 0.80 -9.21
CA ALA A 36 -15.05 1.32 -9.99
C ALA A 36 -15.58 2.35 -10.99
N SER A 37 -14.71 3.24 -11.44
CA SER A 37 -15.07 4.20 -12.47
C SER A 37 -15.51 3.49 -13.75
N THR A 38 -16.60 3.94 -14.35
CA THR A 38 -17.25 3.33 -15.52
C THR A 38 -16.65 3.76 -16.87
N ALA A 39 -15.43 4.29 -16.88
CA ALA A 39 -14.75 4.66 -18.12
C ALA A 39 -14.59 3.45 -19.05
N THR A 40 -14.84 3.64 -20.34
CA THR A 40 -14.80 2.60 -21.37
C THR A 40 -13.43 1.92 -21.55
N SER A 41 -12.35 2.59 -21.10
CA SER A 41 -11.02 1.98 -20.96
C SER A 41 -10.34 2.59 -19.74
N LEU A 42 -10.24 1.81 -18.66
CA LEU A 42 -9.43 2.20 -17.51
C LEU A 42 -7.97 1.82 -17.77
N PRO A 43 -7.01 2.70 -17.41
CA PRO A 43 -5.60 2.36 -17.49
C PRO A 43 -5.28 1.22 -16.51
N GLN A 44 -4.25 0.44 -16.83
CA GLN A 44 -3.82 -0.69 -16.00
C GLN A 44 -2.60 -0.33 -15.17
N VAL A 45 -2.53 -0.89 -13.96
CA VAL A 45 -1.36 -0.76 -13.09
C VAL A 45 -0.13 -1.34 -13.81
N PRO A 46 1.02 -0.64 -13.81
CA PRO A 46 2.23 -1.11 -14.45
C PRO A 46 2.68 -2.48 -13.94
N VAL A 47 3.22 -3.31 -14.82
CA VAL A 47 3.82 -4.61 -14.48
C VAL A 47 5.31 -4.52 -14.66
N ILE A 48 6.08 -4.89 -13.65
CA ILE A 48 7.53 -4.81 -13.61
C ILE A 48 8.13 -6.22 -13.64
N ASP A 49 9.12 -6.43 -14.49
CA ASP A 49 9.86 -7.69 -14.62
C ASP A 49 11.09 -7.68 -13.71
N LEU A 50 11.06 -8.51 -12.66
CA LEU A 50 12.15 -8.61 -11.70
C LEU A 50 13.46 -9.04 -12.35
N SER A 51 13.44 -10.03 -13.22
CA SER A 51 14.64 -10.62 -13.80
C SER A 51 15.44 -9.56 -14.58
N LYS A 52 14.72 -8.67 -15.28
CA LYS A 52 15.30 -7.51 -15.95
C LYS A 52 15.83 -6.46 -14.99
N LEU A 53 15.08 -6.18 -13.91
CA LEU A 53 15.56 -5.24 -12.90
C LEU A 53 16.84 -5.74 -12.21
N LEU A 54 16.91 -7.03 -11.88
CA LEU A 54 18.09 -7.64 -11.25
C LEU A 54 19.32 -7.60 -12.18
N SER A 55 19.13 -7.69 -13.50
CA SER A 55 20.16 -7.51 -14.50
C SER A 55 20.45 -6.04 -14.85
N ILE A 56 19.79 -5.09 -14.16
CA ILE A 56 19.94 -3.64 -14.33
C ILE A 56 19.60 -3.21 -15.77
N ASP A 57 18.50 -3.74 -16.31
CA ASP A 57 17.95 -3.27 -17.57
C ASP A 57 17.44 -1.82 -17.40
N LEU A 58 18.02 -0.89 -18.16
CA LEU A 58 17.72 0.54 -18.03
C LEU A 58 16.26 0.87 -18.35
N LYS A 59 15.66 0.17 -19.31
CA LYS A 59 14.24 0.40 -19.67
C LYS A 59 13.30 -0.05 -18.55
N GLU A 60 13.64 -1.17 -17.90
CA GLU A 60 12.83 -1.65 -16.77
C GLU A 60 13.03 -0.77 -15.54
N LEU A 61 14.22 -0.19 -15.31
CA LEU A 61 14.46 0.83 -14.29
C LEU A 61 13.66 2.12 -14.57
N GLU A 62 13.62 2.60 -15.81
CA GLU A 62 12.79 3.74 -16.20
C GLU A 62 11.30 3.47 -15.95
N LYS A 63 10.84 2.25 -16.26
CA LYS A 63 9.46 1.81 -16.02
C LYS A 63 9.13 1.72 -14.53
N LEU A 64 10.07 1.21 -13.71
CA LEU A 64 9.93 1.24 -12.25
C LEU A 64 9.81 2.69 -11.74
N ASN A 65 10.71 3.58 -12.20
CA ASN A 65 10.69 4.99 -11.84
C ASN A 65 9.35 5.65 -12.19
N TYR A 66 8.84 5.40 -13.40
CA TYR A 66 7.53 5.87 -13.84
C TYR A 66 6.40 5.34 -12.95
N ALA A 67 6.41 4.02 -12.67
CA ALA A 67 5.41 3.39 -11.83
C ALA A 67 5.38 3.99 -10.42
N CYS A 68 6.54 4.23 -9.80
CA CYS A 68 6.64 4.83 -8.47
C CYS A 68 6.20 6.31 -8.45
N LYS A 69 6.53 7.09 -9.50
CA LYS A 69 6.18 8.51 -9.58
C LYS A 69 4.70 8.75 -9.89
N GLU A 70 4.18 8.03 -10.87
CA GLU A 70 2.87 8.32 -11.45
C GLU A 70 1.76 7.45 -10.88
N TRP A 71 2.09 6.24 -10.44
CA TRP A 71 1.11 5.27 -9.96
C TRP A 71 1.22 4.98 -8.47
N GLY A 72 2.42 5.04 -7.87
CA GLY A 72 2.68 4.58 -6.50
C GLY A 72 2.40 3.10 -6.28
N PHE A 73 1.98 2.38 -7.33
CA PHE A 73 1.63 0.96 -7.38
C PHE A 73 2.21 0.32 -8.63
N PHE A 74 2.63 -0.95 -8.50
CA PHE A 74 3.00 -1.80 -9.64
C PHE A 74 2.83 -3.27 -9.26
N GLN A 75 2.65 -4.11 -10.27
CA GLN A 75 2.70 -5.55 -10.11
C GLN A 75 4.10 -6.03 -10.45
N TYR A 76 4.58 -6.97 -9.66
CA TYR A 76 5.93 -7.47 -9.71
C TYR A 76 5.88 -8.96 -10.05
N PHE A 77 6.24 -9.27 -11.27
CA PHE A 77 6.23 -10.64 -11.76
C PHE A 77 7.51 -11.37 -11.38
N VAL A 78 7.39 -12.57 -10.81
CA VAL A 78 8.50 -13.45 -10.48
C VAL A 78 8.41 -14.65 -11.41
N ASP A 79 9.39 -14.78 -12.29
CA ASP A 79 9.50 -15.95 -13.17
C ASP A 79 10.03 -17.12 -12.35
N GLY A 80 9.24 -18.16 -12.19
CA GLY A 80 9.62 -19.36 -11.47
C GLY A 80 8.48 -20.03 -10.71
N GLU A 81 8.50 -21.35 -10.65
CA GLU A 81 7.67 -22.14 -9.74
C GLU A 81 8.14 -21.88 -8.31
N HIS A 82 7.29 -21.30 -7.48
CA HIS A 82 7.51 -21.24 -6.06
C HIS A 82 7.22 -22.64 -5.48
N GLU A 83 8.26 -23.38 -5.13
CA GLU A 83 8.10 -24.55 -4.26
C GLU A 83 7.40 -24.10 -2.96
N ASP A 84 6.46 -24.92 -2.50
CA ASP A 84 5.69 -24.70 -1.27
C ASP A 84 6.63 -24.30 -0.13
N LYS A 85 6.55 -23.03 0.27
CA LYS A 85 7.36 -22.56 1.42
C LYS A 85 6.67 -23.02 2.68
N GLU A 86 7.11 -24.14 3.22
CA GLU A 86 6.57 -24.76 4.43
C GLU A 86 6.71 -23.90 5.69
N ASN A 87 7.38 -22.73 5.61
CA ASN A 87 7.71 -21.95 6.80
C ASN A 87 7.44 -20.44 6.61
N LEU A 88 6.52 -19.91 7.41
CA LEU A 88 6.21 -18.48 7.45
C LEU A 88 7.43 -17.61 7.75
N GLU A 89 8.39 -18.13 8.53
CA GLU A 89 9.62 -17.42 8.85
C GLU A 89 10.49 -17.22 7.60
N MET A 90 10.68 -18.28 6.79
CA MET A 90 11.41 -18.16 5.52
C MET A 90 10.73 -17.18 4.56
N TYR A 91 9.41 -17.26 4.44
CA TYR A 91 8.63 -16.30 3.65
C TYR A 91 8.86 -14.85 4.11
N SER A 92 8.87 -14.62 5.42
CA SER A 92 9.12 -13.31 6.01
C SER A 92 10.53 -12.78 5.67
N VAL A 93 11.56 -13.62 5.78
CA VAL A 93 12.95 -13.27 5.45
C VAL A 93 13.09 -12.92 3.96
N GLU A 94 12.54 -13.75 3.07
CA GLU A 94 12.59 -13.52 1.63
C GLU A 94 11.89 -12.22 1.23
N LEU A 95 10.74 -11.92 1.83
CA LEU A 95 10.05 -10.66 1.58
C LEU A 95 10.83 -9.45 2.11
N LYS A 96 11.53 -9.57 3.23
CA LYS A 96 12.43 -8.50 3.71
C LYS A 96 13.54 -8.24 2.70
N ASN A 97 14.20 -9.29 2.22
CA ASN A 97 15.24 -9.19 1.20
C ASN A 97 14.70 -8.53 -0.09
N LEU A 98 13.51 -8.95 -0.52
CA LEU A 98 12.83 -8.36 -1.68
C LEU A 98 12.54 -6.88 -1.46
N ALA A 99 12.01 -6.49 -0.30
CA ALA A 99 11.68 -5.09 -0.01
C ALA A 99 12.93 -4.19 -0.06
N ILE A 100 14.02 -4.61 0.60
CA ILE A 100 15.30 -3.87 0.56
C ILE A 100 15.81 -3.77 -0.88
N LYS A 101 15.74 -4.86 -1.64
CA LYS A 101 16.18 -4.87 -3.05
C LYS A 101 15.35 -3.92 -3.92
N VAL A 102 14.05 -3.87 -3.72
CA VAL A 102 13.16 -2.94 -4.43
C VAL A 102 13.51 -1.50 -4.09
N ILE A 103 13.73 -1.17 -2.81
CA ILE A 103 14.14 0.17 -2.36
C ILE A 103 15.51 0.56 -2.97
N GLU A 104 16.47 -0.38 -3.01
CA GLU A 104 17.77 -0.16 -3.68
C GLU A 104 17.59 0.18 -5.17
N LEU A 105 16.75 -0.56 -5.88
CA LEU A 105 16.46 -0.32 -7.29
C LEU A 105 15.71 1.00 -7.52
N MET A 106 14.84 1.39 -6.60
CA MET A 106 14.18 2.70 -6.61
C MET A 106 15.20 3.85 -6.47
N ALA A 107 16.18 3.72 -5.56
CA ALA A 107 17.25 4.70 -5.40
C ALA A 107 18.11 4.81 -6.67
N LYS A 108 18.49 3.66 -7.28
CA LYS A 108 19.19 3.63 -8.55
C LYS A 108 18.40 4.29 -9.67
N ALA A 109 17.08 4.06 -9.73
CA ALA A 109 16.20 4.68 -10.72
C ALA A 109 16.06 6.21 -10.54
N LEU A 110 16.35 6.72 -9.33
CA LEU A 110 16.44 8.15 -9.01
C LEU A 110 17.85 8.73 -9.16
N ALA A 111 18.83 7.88 -9.52
CA ALA A 111 20.25 8.23 -9.68
C ALA A 111 20.88 8.81 -8.38
N ILE A 112 20.52 8.27 -7.22
CA ILE A 112 21.11 8.59 -5.93
C ILE A 112 21.84 7.38 -5.34
N ASP A 113 22.65 7.61 -4.30
CA ASP A 113 23.25 6.52 -3.53
C ASP A 113 22.13 5.67 -2.87
N PRO A 114 22.08 4.35 -3.16
CA PRO A 114 21.09 3.48 -2.55
C PRO A 114 21.04 3.54 -1.02
N ASN A 115 22.18 3.77 -0.37
CA ASN A 115 22.27 3.83 1.08
C ASN A 115 21.38 4.94 1.67
N GLU A 116 21.21 6.07 0.97
CA GLU A 116 20.35 7.16 1.41
C GLU A 116 18.87 6.72 1.61
N MET A 117 18.44 5.66 0.94
CA MET A 117 17.10 5.12 1.07
C MET A 117 17.04 3.83 1.87
N THR A 118 18.10 2.99 1.83
CA THR A 118 18.03 1.64 2.41
C THR A 118 18.47 1.56 3.87
N GLU A 119 19.42 2.39 4.32
CA GLU A 119 20.00 2.29 5.68
C GLU A 119 18.96 2.29 6.79
N ILE A 120 17.95 3.15 6.71
CA ILE A 120 16.91 3.25 7.74
C ILE A 120 15.95 2.04 7.75
N PHE A 121 15.97 1.19 6.72
CA PHE A 121 15.13 0.00 6.60
C PHE A 121 15.85 -1.30 6.98
N ILE A 122 17.19 -1.31 7.11
CA ILE A 122 17.96 -2.54 7.39
C ILE A 122 17.50 -3.15 8.72
N GLU A 123 17.45 -2.35 9.80
CA GLU A 123 16.92 -2.73 11.11
C GLU A 123 15.45 -2.33 11.27
N GLY A 124 14.78 -2.15 10.14
CA GLY A 124 13.39 -1.69 10.10
C GLY A 124 12.38 -2.71 10.57
N THR A 125 11.15 -2.25 10.69
CA THR A 125 10.01 -3.07 11.12
C THR A 125 9.37 -3.77 9.93
N GLN A 126 8.91 -5.01 10.17
CA GLN A 126 8.08 -5.77 9.24
C GLN A 126 6.81 -6.23 9.96
N THR A 127 5.66 -5.95 9.38
CA THR A 127 4.36 -6.38 9.91
C THR A 127 3.57 -7.07 8.81
N MET A 128 2.99 -8.23 9.13
CA MET A 128 2.15 -8.98 8.20
C MET A 128 0.70 -8.96 8.64
N ARG A 129 -0.22 -8.74 7.69
CA ARG A 129 -1.66 -8.75 7.91
C ARG A 129 -2.34 -9.65 6.88
N ILE A 130 -3.05 -10.65 7.37
CA ILE A 130 -3.92 -11.49 6.54
C ILE A 130 -5.29 -10.85 6.50
N ASN A 131 -5.78 -10.57 5.29
CA ASN A 131 -7.10 -9.98 5.06
C ASN A 131 -8.02 -11.04 4.46
N TYR A 132 -9.19 -11.19 5.06
CA TYR A 132 -10.24 -12.09 4.61
C TYR A 132 -11.55 -11.33 4.40
N TYR A 133 -12.07 -11.42 3.19
CA TYR A 133 -13.32 -10.77 2.78
C TYR A 133 -14.28 -11.86 2.29
N PRO A 134 -15.25 -12.28 3.10
CA PRO A 134 -16.25 -13.28 2.68
C PRO A 134 -17.18 -12.74 1.61
N PRO A 135 -17.92 -13.61 0.90
CA PRO A 135 -19.02 -13.21 0.04
C PRO A 135 -20.01 -12.32 0.79
N CYS A 136 -20.44 -11.24 0.15
CA CYS A 136 -21.33 -10.25 0.75
C CYS A 136 -22.65 -10.20 -0.04
N PRO A 137 -23.83 -10.33 0.62
CA PRO A 137 -25.11 -10.35 -0.09
C PRO A 137 -25.48 -8.99 -0.73
N GLN A 138 -24.87 -7.91 -0.31
CA GLN A 138 -25.10 -6.55 -0.81
C GLN A 138 -23.77 -5.80 -1.01
N PRO A 139 -22.89 -6.26 -1.94
CA PRO A 139 -21.53 -5.73 -2.07
C PRO A 139 -21.49 -4.25 -2.47
N GLU A 140 -22.54 -3.76 -3.13
CA GLU A 140 -22.68 -2.35 -3.51
C GLU A 140 -22.89 -1.40 -2.30
N ARG A 141 -23.17 -1.96 -1.14
CA ARG A 141 -23.44 -1.21 0.10
C ARG A 141 -22.33 -1.32 1.14
N VAL A 142 -21.25 -2.02 0.84
CA VAL A 142 -20.18 -2.35 1.79
C VAL A 142 -18.81 -2.04 1.22
N ILE A 143 -17.96 -1.42 2.02
CA ILE A 143 -16.53 -1.30 1.76
C ILE A 143 -15.80 -2.34 2.62
N GLY A 144 -15.01 -3.21 1.98
CA GLY A 144 -14.21 -4.22 2.69
C GLY A 144 -13.08 -3.60 3.52
N LEU A 145 -12.40 -2.60 2.96
CA LEU A 145 -11.42 -1.75 3.66
C LEU A 145 -11.56 -0.32 3.16
N LYS A 146 -11.77 0.61 4.08
CA LYS A 146 -11.93 2.04 3.77
C LYS A 146 -10.71 2.58 3.04
N SER A 147 -10.94 3.65 2.26
CA SER A 147 -9.89 4.38 1.57
C SER A 147 -8.83 4.90 2.52
N HIS A 148 -7.55 4.60 2.22
CA HIS A 148 -6.39 5.01 3.00
C HIS A 148 -5.14 4.98 2.12
N SER A 149 -4.06 5.59 2.60
CA SER A 149 -2.68 5.31 2.19
C SER A 149 -2.00 4.48 3.27
N ASP A 150 -0.97 3.73 2.90
CA ASP A 150 -0.19 2.96 3.87
C ASP A 150 0.83 3.85 4.57
N VAL A 151 0.84 3.83 5.90
CA VAL A 151 1.71 4.67 6.72
C VAL A 151 3.19 4.29 6.63
N GLY A 152 3.51 3.03 6.29
CA GLY A 152 4.88 2.50 6.22
C GLY A 152 5.70 3.02 5.04
N GLY A 153 6.81 2.34 4.76
CA GLY A 153 7.65 2.63 3.59
C GLY A 153 7.16 1.93 2.34
N LEU A 154 7.12 0.62 2.37
CA LEU A 154 6.75 -0.23 1.23
C LEU A 154 5.77 -1.30 1.68
N THR A 155 4.76 -1.57 0.86
CA THR A 155 3.84 -2.70 1.06
C THR A 155 4.03 -3.71 -0.07
N ILE A 156 4.17 -4.98 0.30
CA ILE A 156 4.17 -6.12 -0.62
C ILE A 156 2.92 -6.95 -0.34
N LEU A 157 2.01 -6.99 -1.30
CA LEU A 157 0.74 -7.68 -1.19
C LEU A 157 0.75 -8.95 -2.05
N LEU A 158 0.60 -10.10 -1.39
CA LEU A 158 0.25 -11.36 -2.04
C LEU A 158 -1.27 -11.49 -2.08
N GLN A 159 -1.83 -11.64 -3.26
CA GLN A 159 -3.23 -12.04 -3.41
C GLN A 159 -3.31 -13.56 -3.54
N ALA A 160 -3.97 -14.22 -2.57
CA ALA A 160 -3.99 -15.68 -2.47
C ALA A 160 -4.98 -16.35 -3.43
N ASN A 161 -5.89 -15.57 -4.03
CA ASN A 161 -6.84 -16.05 -5.04
C ASN A 161 -7.12 -14.96 -6.09
N ASP A 162 -7.69 -15.33 -7.24
CA ASP A 162 -7.90 -14.43 -8.38
C ASP A 162 -9.11 -13.49 -8.22
N VAL A 163 -9.65 -13.37 -7.00
CA VAL A 163 -10.82 -12.54 -6.73
C VAL A 163 -10.43 -11.06 -6.65
N GLN A 164 -10.97 -10.27 -7.56
CA GLN A 164 -10.76 -8.83 -7.59
C GLN A 164 -11.34 -8.15 -6.36
N GLY A 165 -10.74 -7.03 -5.93
CA GLY A 165 -11.25 -6.25 -4.80
C GLY A 165 -10.39 -5.05 -4.47
N LEU A 166 -9.09 -5.07 -4.79
CA LEU A 166 -8.21 -3.91 -4.60
C LEU A 166 -8.51 -2.85 -5.67
N GLN A 167 -8.70 -1.62 -5.24
CA GLN A 167 -8.84 -0.43 -6.10
C GLN A 167 -7.88 0.65 -5.64
N ILE A 168 -7.24 1.32 -6.59
CA ILE A 168 -6.38 2.48 -6.35
C ILE A 168 -7.03 3.75 -6.88
N ARG A 169 -6.71 4.90 -6.28
CA ARG A 169 -7.23 6.19 -6.71
C ARG A 169 -6.20 6.91 -7.55
N LYS A 170 -6.46 7.06 -8.85
CA LYS A 170 -5.60 7.80 -9.77
C LYS A 170 -6.45 8.81 -10.54
N ASP A 171 -5.99 10.06 -10.57
CA ASP A 171 -6.64 11.17 -11.26
C ASP A 171 -8.14 11.31 -10.91
N GLY A 172 -8.47 11.09 -9.63
CA GLY A 172 -9.83 11.15 -9.10
C GLY A 172 -10.69 9.89 -9.38
N LEU A 173 -10.18 8.92 -10.14
CA LEU A 173 -10.87 7.70 -10.52
C LEU A 173 -10.45 6.51 -9.64
N TRP A 174 -11.40 5.62 -9.33
CA TRP A 174 -11.11 4.32 -8.72
C TRP A 174 -10.81 3.28 -9.79
N ILE A 175 -9.56 2.85 -9.87
CA ILE A 175 -9.05 1.89 -10.85
C ILE A 175 -8.90 0.54 -10.18
N PRO A 176 -9.54 -0.54 -10.69
CA PRO A 176 -9.34 -1.88 -10.17
C PRO A 176 -7.93 -2.37 -10.48
N VAL A 177 -7.30 -3.01 -9.49
CA VAL A 177 -6.05 -3.74 -9.68
C VAL A 177 -6.42 -5.19 -10.02
N LEU A 178 -6.17 -5.57 -11.27
CA LEU A 178 -6.41 -6.95 -11.72
C LEU A 178 -5.23 -7.81 -11.27
N PRO A 179 -5.44 -8.82 -10.43
CA PRO A 179 -4.33 -9.65 -9.97
C PRO A 179 -3.76 -10.47 -11.13
N LEU A 180 -2.45 -10.51 -11.22
CA LEU A 180 -1.74 -11.40 -12.14
C LEU A 180 -1.30 -12.65 -11.39
N PRO A 181 -1.41 -13.84 -12.00
CA PRO A 181 -0.87 -15.07 -11.44
C PRO A 181 0.64 -14.92 -11.16
N ASN A 182 1.10 -15.45 -10.04
CA ASN A 182 2.50 -15.43 -9.62
C ASN A 182 3.11 -14.02 -9.52
N ALA A 183 2.31 -13.00 -9.22
CA ALA A 183 2.79 -11.64 -9.04
C ALA A 183 2.46 -11.11 -7.65
N PHE A 184 3.38 -10.34 -7.09
CA PHE A 184 3.10 -9.46 -5.97
C PHE A 184 2.57 -8.12 -6.48
N ILE A 185 1.70 -7.49 -5.69
CA ILE A 185 1.34 -6.10 -5.87
C ILE A 185 2.18 -5.31 -4.87
N ILE A 186 2.93 -4.32 -5.35
CA ILE A 186 3.80 -3.49 -4.52
C ILE A 186 3.31 -2.06 -4.58
N ASN A 187 3.26 -1.41 -3.42
CA ASN A 187 2.92 0.01 -3.34
C ASN A 187 3.84 0.80 -2.40
N ILE A 188 4.01 2.05 -2.78
CA ILE A 188 4.70 3.07 -2.00
C ILE A 188 3.84 3.46 -0.81
N GLY A 189 4.45 3.50 0.37
CA GLY A 189 3.82 4.04 1.57
C GLY A 189 4.25 5.48 1.87
N ASP A 190 3.58 6.09 2.84
CA ASP A 190 3.75 7.51 3.19
C ASP A 190 5.20 7.85 3.58
N MET A 191 5.89 6.94 4.27
CA MET A 191 7.28 7.19 4.67
C MET A 191 8.23 7.26 3.46
N LEU A 192 8.06 6.43 2.43
CA LEU A 192 8.85 6.55 1.21
C LEU A 192 8.50 7.82 0.42
N GLU A 193 7.25 8.30 0.44
CA GLU A 193 6.89 9.60 -0.12
C GLU A 193 7.65 10.72 0.61
N ILE A 194 7.73 10.66 1.95
CA ILE A 194 8.50 11.63 2.75
C ILE A 194 9.99 11.57 2.41
N ILE A 195 10.59 10.38 2.44
CA ILE A 195 12.04 10.18 2.18
C ILE A 195 12.41 10.69 0.79
N THR A 196 11.57 10.45 -0.21
CA THR A 196 11.82 10.91 -1.59
C THR A 196 11.36 12.35 -1.84
N ASN A 197 11.02 13.10 -0.79
CA ASN A 197 10.54 14.48 -0.89
C ASN A 197 9.38 14.66 -1.88
N GLY A 198 8.44 13.70 -1.89
CA GLY A 198 7.26 13.72 -2.75
C GLY A 198 7.50 13.27 -4.21
N ILE A 199 8.72 12.81 -4.56
CA ILE A 199 9.00 12.31 -5.92
C ILE A 199 8.26 11.00 -6.19
N TYR A 200 8.33 10.04 -5.27
CA TYR A 200 7.54 8.83 -5.29
C TYR A 200 6.28 9.04 -4.45
N ARG A 201 5.16 8.54 -4.93
CA ARG A 201 3.86 8.87 -4.34
C ARG A 201 3.25 7.66 -3.63
N SER A 202 2.86 7.84 -2.40
CA SER A 202 1.92 6.96 -1.73
C SER A 202 0.51 7.20 -2.28
N ILE A 203 -0.17 6.15 -2.71
CA ILE A 203 -1.46 6.28 -3.40
C ILE A 203 -2.58 5.76 -2.52
N GLU A 204 -3.68 6.52 -2.49
CA GLU A 204 -4.91 6.15 -1.83
C GLU A 204 -5.51 4.90 -2.47
N HIS A 205 -5.86 3.92 -1.66
CA HIS A 205 -6.43 2.66 -2.12
C HIS A 205 -7.48 2.13 -1.15
N ARG A 206 -8.30 1.20 -1.62
CA ARG A 206 -9.38 0.57 -0.86
C ARG A 206 -9.59 -0.87 -1.28
N ALA A 207 -10.31 -1.65 -0.47
CA ALA A 207 -10.78 -2.97 -0.86
C ALA A 207 -12.31 -3.00 -0.90
N ILE A 208 -12.85 -3.55 -1.98
CA ILE A 208 -14.27 -3.86 -2.13
C ILE A 208 -14.51 -5.35 -1.92
N VAL A 209 -15.75 -5.73 -1.67
CA VAL A 209 -16.21 -7.11 -1.53
C VAL A 209 -17.03 -7.51 -2.76
N ASN A 210 -17.26 -8.80 -2.96
CA ASN A 210 -18.16 -9.30 -4.00
C ASN A 210 -19.21 -10.25 -3.40
N SER A 211 -20.20 -10.65 -4.22
CA SER A 211 -21.33 -11.48 -3.77
C SER A 211 -21.08 -12.99 -3.81
N GLU A 212 -20.10 -13.45 -4.57
CA GLU A 212 -20.00 -14.87 -4.94
C GLU A 212 -18.83 -15.57 -4.27
N MET A 213 -17.67 -14.90 -4.21
CA MET A 213 -16.42 -15.53 -3.80
C MET A 213 -15.75 -14.76 -2.64
N GLU A 214 -15.08 -15.49 -1.77
CA GLU A 214 -14.20 -14.91 -0.76
C GLU A 214 -12.93 -14.36 -1.41
N ARG A 215 -12.40 -13.27 -0.88
CA ARG A 215 -11.10 -12.74 -1.26
C ARG A 215 -10.13 -12.86 -0.10
N ILE A 216 -8.95 -13.40 -0.37
CA ILE A 216 -7.87 -13.54 0.62
C ILE A 216 -6.63 -12.82 0.10
N SER A 217 -6.00 -12.01 0.94
CA SER A 217 -4.72 -11.38 0.63
C SER A 217 -3.85 -11.26 1.88
N ILE A 218 -2.53 -11.28 1.66
CA ILE A 218 -1.52 -11.12 2.72
C ILE A 218 -0.73 -9.86 2.39
N ALA A 219 -0.88 -8.84 3.21
CA ALA A 219 -0.14 -7.59 3.10
C ALA A 219 1.04 -7.61 4.06
N THR A 220 2.25 -7.40 3.54
CA THR A 220 3.45 -7.25 4.34
C THR A 220 3.95 -5.83 4.23
N PHE A 221 3.98 -5.14 5.36
CA PHE A 221 4.35 -3.73 5.48
C PHE A 221 5.79 -3.62 5.97
N TYR A 222 6.58 -2.81 5.29
CA TYR A 222 7.94 -2.44 5.67
C TYR A 222 7.98 -1.00 6.11
N GLY A 223 8.54 -0.78 7.31
CA GLY A 223 8.82 0.55 7.84
C GLY A 223 10.27 0.67 8.27
N PRO A 224 10.80 1.89 8.39
CA PRO A 224 12.10 2.14 9.01
C PRO A 224 12.15 1.69 10.47
N ASP A 225 13.37 1.69 11.05
CA ASP A 225 13.53 1.54 12.51
C ASP A 225 12.70 2.60 13.24
N LEU A 226 12.00 2.21 14.30
CA LEU A 226 11.16 3.10 15.11
C LEU A 226 11.94 4.27 15.72
N LYS A 227 13.24 4.08 15.96
CA LYS A 227 14.14 5.12 16.51
C LYS A 227 14.70 6.06 15.44
N ALA A 228 14.55 5.72 14.16
CA ALA A 228 15.04 6.55 13.07
C ALA A 228 14.27 7.88 12.98
N ILE A 229 14.92 8.86 12.39
CA ILE A 229 14.28 10.14 12.02
C ILE A 229 13.80 10.02 10.58
N LEU A 230 12.52 10.21 10.39
CA LEU A 230 11.88 10.29 9.08
C LEU A 230 11.98 11.73 8.57
N ALA A 231 12.67 11.92 7.46
CA ALA A 231 12.85 13.18 6.79
C ALA A 231 13.13 12.96 5.30
N PRO A 232 13.00 13.97 4.44
CA PRO A 232 13.50 13.90 3.08
C PRO A 232 15.01 13.61 3.05
N ALA A 233 15.43 12.65 2.22
CA ALA A 233 16.85 12.33 2.05
C ALA A 233 17.60 13.55 1.46
N PRO A 234 18.87 13.78 1.86
CA PRO A 234 19.61 15.00 1.49
C PRO A 234 19.67 15.24 -0.02
N SER A 235 19.84 14.18 -0.83
CA SER A 235 19.89 14.28 -2.28
C SER A 235 18.59 14.81 -2.92
N PHE A 236 17.47 14.78 -2.22
CA PHE A 236 16.19 15.29 -2.73
C PHE A 236 15.87 16.70 -2.26
N VAL A 237 16.72 17.30 -1.43
CA VAL A 237 16.54 18.67 -0.92
C VAL A 237 17.57 19.59 -1.56
N THR A 238 17.10 20.52 -2.39
CA THR A 238 17.95 21.50 -3.08
C THR A 238 17.34 22.91 -2.94
N LEU A 239 18.04 23.93 -3.38
CA LEU A 239 17.51 25.29 -3.44
C LEU A 239 16.26 25.38 -4.34
N GLU A 240 16.24 24.60 -5.42
CA GLU A 240 15.12 24.57 -6.37
C GLU A 240 13.97 23.66 -5.88
N ARG A 241 14.30 22.70 -5.02
CA ARG A 241 13.35 21.78 -4.40
C ARG A 241 13.60 21.74 -2.88
N PRO A 242 13.05 22.69 -2.13
CA PRO A 242 13.15 22.67 -0.67
C PRO A 242 12.46 21.44 -0.07
N ALA A 243 12.75 21.15 1.20
CA ALA A 243 12.07 20.09 1.92
C ALA A 243 10.55 20.36 1.95
N GLN A 244 9.77 19.37 1.56
CA GLN A 244 8.29 19.45 1.57
C GLN A 244 7.67 18.85 2.83
N PHE A 245 8.45 18.09 3.60
CA PHE A 245 7.99 17.39 4.79
C PHE A 245 8.85 17.76 6.01
N LYS A 246 8.19 17.79 7.17
CA LYS A 246 8.84 17.99 8.47
C LYS A 246 9.62 16.75 8.87
N SER A 247 10.73 16.95 9.59
CA SER A 247 11.42 15.83 10.27
C SER A 247 10.62 15.40 11.49
N VAL A 248 10.40 14.09 11.64
CA VAL A 248 9.66 13.49 12.76
C VAL A 248 10.27 12.14 13.10
N SER A 249 10.20 11.68 14.36
CA SER A 249 10.59 10.30 14.68
C SER A 249 9.60 9.32 14.02
N VAL A 250 10.09 8.16 13.57
CA VAL A 250 9.22 7.10 13.00
C VAL A 250 8.16 6.69 14.02
N GLU A 251 8.54 6.59 15.30
CA GLU A 251 7.60 6.26 16.38
C GLU A 251 6.45 7.28 16.49
N ASP A 252 6.76 8.58 16.45
CA ASP A 252 5.75 9.64 16.56
C ASP A 252 4.88 9.70 15.29
N HIS A 253 5.46 9.41 14.13
CA HIS A 253 4.73 9.30 12.88
C HIS A 253 3.68 8.18 12.96
N PHE A 254 4.05 6.98 13.44
CA PHE A 254 3.10 5.90 13.67
C PHE A 254 2.03 6.25 14.71
N LYS A 255 2.42 6.84 15.85
CA LYS A 255 1.47 7.29 16.88
C LYS A 255 0.45 8.28 16.31
N GLY A 256 0.92 9.24 15.54
CA GLY A 256 0.06 10.24 14.89
C GLY A 256 -0.94 9.60 13.92
N TYR A 257 -0.50 8.66 13.11
CA TYR A 257 -1.36 7.94 12.16
C TYR A 257 -2.43 7.09 12.89
N PHE A 258 -2.01 6.22 13.82
CA PHE A 258 -2.92 5.27 14.49
C PHE A 258 -3.85 5.92 15.53
N SER A 259 -3.61 7.16 15.91
CA SER A 259 -4.52 7.90 16.81
C SER A 259 -5.77 8.43 16.09
N ARG A 260 -5.93 8.18 14.80
CA ARG A 260 -6.99 8.75 13.94
C ARG A 260 -7.75 7.69 13.17
N GLU A 261 -8.93 8.08 12.67
CA GLU A 261 -9.66 7.26 11.70
C GLU A 261 -8.97 7.29 10.33
N LEU A 262 -9.08 6.19 9.58
CA LEU A 262 -8.64 6.13 8.18
C LEU A 262 -9.48 7.10 7.32
N ARG A 263 -8.83 8.11 6.75
CA ARG A 263 -9.47 9.14 5.89
C ARG A 263 -8.53 9.51 4.73
N GLY A 264 -8.29 8.57 3.82
CA GLY A 264 -7.42 8.79 2.67
C GLY A 264 -5.99 9.15 3.08
N LYS A 265 -5.46 10.26 2.57
CA LYS A 265 -4.08 10.74 2.83
C LYS A 265 -3.99 11.91 3.83
N LEU A 266 -5.03 12.21 4.58
CA LEU A 266 -5.08 13.40 5.44
C LEU A 266 -3.90 13.50 6.42
N TYR A 267 -3.42 12.36 6.94
CA TYR A 267 -2.29 12.39 7.87
C TYR A 267 -0.97 12.80 7.18
N LEU A 268 -0.73 12.31 5.98
CA LEU A 268 0.47 12.70 5.22
C LEU A 268 0.45 14.21 4.92
N ASP A 269 -0.71 14.77 4.62
CA ASP A 269 -0.85 16.22 4.35
C ASP A 269 -0.54 17.09 5.57
N GLU A 270 -0.75 16.60 6.79
CA GLU A 270 -0.43 17.33 8.02
C GLU A 270 1.08 17.39 8.33
N VAL A 271 1.85 16.39 7.87
CA VAL A 271 3.31 16.38 8.04
C VAL A 271 4.03 17.16 6.94
N LYS A 272 3.31 17.63 5.93
CA LYS A 272 3.84 18.58 4.93
C LYS A 272 4.19 19.92 5.59
N ILE A 273 5.25 20.55 5.11
CA ILE A 273 5.57 21.92 5.43
C ILE A 273 4.57 22.81 4.69
N GLN A 274 3.71 23.51 5.44
CA GLN A 274 2.86 24.53 4.86
C GLN A 274 3.75 25.72 4.52
N ASN A 275 3.93 26.01 3.26
CA ASN A 275 4.46 27.31 2.87
C ASN A 275 3.35 28.32 3.19
N GLU A 276 3.59 29.17 4.17
CA GLU A 276 2.77 30.36 4.35
C GLU A 276 2.88 31.15 3.04
N SER A 277 1.89 30.97 2.18
CA SER A 277 1.71 31.84 1.04
C SER A 277 1.28 33.18 1.62
N ASP A 278 2.14 34.21 1.46
CA ASP A 278 1.84 35.61 1.67
C ASP A 278 0.52 36.07 1.00
#